data_9351b32561a9c7518919f5d8fef4fe8b
#
_entry.id   9351b32561a9c7518919f5d8fef4fe8b
#
_cell.length_a   1.000
_cell.length_b   1.000
_cell.length_c   1.000
_cell.angle_alpha   90.00
_cell.angle_beta   90.00
_cell.angle_gamma   90.00
#
_symmetry.space_group_name_H-M   'P 1'
#
loop_
_entity.id
_entity.type
_entity.pdbx_description
1 polymer ?
#
loop_
_entity_poly.entity_id
_entity_poly.type
_entity_poly.pdbx_seq_one_letter_code
_entity_poly.pdbx_strand_id
1 'polypeptide(L)'
;MKLEVVVIPASDVDRAKRFYQGLGWREDVDVAGPNGYRAVHLTPPGSNASILIGNKGVTAAEPGSIAGLLLAVDDIDAARSDLISHGVDVSEIFHDAGGSLGGGFIADPEARSPGHDPQRRSYASYASFSDPDGNGWLLQEITTRLPGRINSNATTFASVGDLASALRRAAAAHGEHEKRTGKPDADWPDWYAAYMAAEQSGDPLPS
;
A
#
# COMPACT_ATOMS: atom_id res chain seq x y z
N MET A 1 -13.14 -4.05 11.76
CA MET A 1 -12.08 -5.10 11.74
C MET A 1 -11.03 -4.64 10.75
N LYS A 2 -9.76 -4.67 11.09
CA LYS A 2 -8.63 -4.26 10.22
C LYS A 2 -7.64 -5.41 10.11
N LEU A 3 -6.98 -5.55 8.96
CA LEU A 3 -5.84 -6.44 8.85
C LEU A 3 -4.67 -5.80 9.61
N GLU A 4 -4.11 -6.52 10.57
CA GLU A 4 -2.99 -6.05 11.40
C GLU A 4 -1.66 -6.58 10.89
N VAL A 5 -1.59 -7.91 10.68
CA VAL A 5 -0.34 -8.55 10.33
C VAL A 5 -0.54 -9.75 9.41
N VAL A 6 0.42 -9.99 8.53
CA VAL A 6 0.56 -11.21 7.73
C VAL A 6 1.85 -11.91 8.16
N VAL A 7 1.74 -13.22 8.48
CA VAL A 7 2.90 -14.02 8.91
C VAL A 7 3.67 -14.52 7.69
N ILE A 8 4.99 -14.29 7.70
CA ILE A 8 5.92 -14.72 6.65
C ILE A 8 6.95 -15.69 7.28
N PRO A 9 7.01 -16.93 6.82
CA PRO A 9 7.97 -17.90 7.32
C PRO A 9 9.38 -17.55 6.88
N ALA A 10 10.35 -17.62 7.80
CA ALA A 10 11.75 -17.38 7.52
C ALA A 10 12.64 -18.52 8.05
N SER A 11 13.58 -18.96 7.23
CA SER A 11 14.62 -19.93 7.63
C SER A 11 15.67 -19.28 8.54
N ASP A 12 15.99 -18.01 8.26
CA ASP A 12 16.89 -17.16 9.04
C ASP A 12 16.20 -15.80 9.27
N VAL A 13 15.68 -15.59 10.47
CA VAL A 13 14.94 -14.39 10.84
C VAL A 13 15.82 -13.14 10.79
N ASP A 14 17.12 -13.25 11.14
CA ASP A 14 18.03 -12.09 11.08
C ASP A 14 18.35 -11.68 9.64
N ARG A 15 18.47 -12.65 8.73
CA ARG A 15 18.65 -12.38 7.30
C ARG A 15 17.40 -11.69 6.71
N ALA A 16 16.22 -12.24 6.99
CA ALA A 16 14.96 -11.66 6.54
C ALA A 16 14.75 -10.26 7.12
N LYS A 17 15.02 -10.08 8.42
CA LYS A 17 14.95 -8.75 9.07
C LYS A 17 15.84 -7.71 8.37
N ARG A 18 17.12 -8.05 8.14
CA ARG A 18 18.04 -7.14 7.43
C ARG A 18 17.57 -6.79 6.03
N PHE A 19 17.01 -7.76 5.32
CA PHE A 19 16.45 -7.53 3.99
C PHE A 19 15.34 -6.47 4.02
N TYR A 20 14.30 -6.67 4.81
CA TYR A 20 13.17 -5.74 4.87
C TYR A 20 13.56 -4.37 5.46
N GLN A 21 14.44 -4.33 6.46
CA GLN A 21 15.00 -3.05 6.96
C GLN A 21 15.81 -2.33 5.87
N GLY A 22 16.53 -3.06 5.03
CA GLY A 22 17.24 -2.52 3.86
C GLY A 22 16.29 -1.84 2.87
N LEU A 23 15.03 -2.26 2.80
CA LEU A 23 13.97 -1.63 2.01
C LEU A 23 13.28 -0.44 2.73
N GLY A 24 13.82 0.01 3.85
CA GLY A 24 13.25 1.12 4.64
C GLY A 24 12.03 0.73 5.48
N TRP A 25 11.76 -0.57 5.67
CA TRP A 25 10.63 -0.99 6.51
C TRP A 25 10.95 -0.78 7.98
N ARG A 26 10.01 -0.17 8.69
CA ARG A 26 10.14 0.13 10.12
C ARG A 26 10.01 -1.15 10.94
N GLU A 27 10.96 -1.39 11.84
CA GLU A 27 10.82 -2.40 12.89
C GLU A 27 9.89 -1.88 13.97
N ASP A 28 8.83 -2.61 14.24
CA ASP A 28 7.88 -2.29 15.30
C ASP A 28 8.21 -3.06 16.58
N VAL A 29 8.60 -4.34 16.46
CA VAL A 29 8.99 -5.17 17.59
C VAL A 29 9.86 -6.34 17.14
N ASP A 30 10.80 -6.76 17.99
CA ASP A 30 11.65 -7.94 17.83
C ASP A 30 11.63 -8.71 19.14
N VAL A 31 11.04 -9.91 19.10
CA VAL A 31 10.88 -10.78 20.29
C VAL A 31 11.60 -12.08 20.09
N ALA A 32 12.48 -12.41 21.04
CA ALA A 32 13.11 -13.71 21.16
C ALA A 32 12.57 -14.44 22.40
N GLY A 33 12.35 -15.74 22.28
CA GLY A 33 11.82 -16.57 23.34
C GLY A 33 12.60 -17.88 23.51
N PRO A 34 12.16 -18.75 24.42
CA PRO A 34 12.78 -20.05 24.63
C PRO A 34 12.69 -20.94 23.38
N ASN A 35 13.58 -21.94 23.32
CA ASN A 35 13.62 -22.94 22.23
C ASN A 35 13.84 -22.35 20.82
N GLY A 36 14.52 -21.19 20.73
CA GLY A 36 14.81 -20.55 19.45
C GLY A 36 13.62 -19.81 18.82
N TYR A 37 12.55 -19.59 19.56
CA TYR A 37 11.44 -18.74 19.10
C TYR A 37 11.96 -17.35 18.78
N ARG A 38 11.60 -16.83 17.61
CA ARG A 38 11.88 -15.46 17.20
C ARG A 38 10.76 -14.94 16.31
N ALA A 39 10.26 -13.75 16.62
CA ALA A 39 9.24 -13.06 15.87
C ALA A 39 9.62 -11.57 15.72
N VAL A 40 9.60 -11.06 14.51
CA VAL A 40 9.91 -9.66 14.21
C VAL A 40 8.78 -9.06 13.40
N HIS A 41 8.21 -7.94 13.87
CA HIS A 41 7.23 -7.17 13.11
C HIS A 41 7.94 -6.05 12.34
N LEU A 42 7.59 -5.93 11.08
CA LEU A 42 8.10 -4.92 10.17
C LEU A 42 6.94 -4.31 9.38
N THR A 43 6.88 -2.98 9.34
CA THR A 43 5.83 -2.23 8.63
C THR A 43 6.41 -1.55 7.39
N PRO A 44 5.87 -1.81 6.19
CA PRO A 44 6.23 -1.08 4.98
C PRO A 44 5.92 0.42 5.13
N PRO A 45 6.68 1.32 4.49
CA PRO A 45 6.36 2.75 4.48
C PRO A 45 4.94 3.01 3.98
N GLY A 46 4.17 3.81 4.73
CA GLY A 46 2.79 4.16 4.38
C GLY A 46 1.74 3.06 4.59
N SER A 47 2.13 1.87 5.07
CA SER A 47 1.19 0.78 5.36
C SER A 47 0.60 0.87 6.76
N ASN A 48 -0.68 0.47 6.90
CA ASN A 48 -1.33 0.24 8.18
C ASN A 48 -1.28 -1.23 8.62
N ALA A 49 -0.82 -2.13 7.75
CA ALA A 49 -0.62 -3.54 8.05
C ALA A 49 0.88 -3.86 8.02
N SER A 50 1.29 -4.76 8.88
CA SER A 50 2.68 -5.20 9.04
C SER A 50 2.87 -6.62 8.52
N ILE A 51 4.12 -7.03 8.35
CA ILE A 51 4.48 -8.44 8.32
C ILE A 51 5.04 -8.87 9.67
N LEU A 52 4.86 -10.13 9.99
CA LEU A 52 5.52 -10.81 11.09
C LEU A 52 6.41 -11.90 10.50
N ILE A 53 7.71 -11.66 10.47
CA ILE A 53 8.66 -12.70 10.09
C ILE A 53 8.98 -13.58 11.31
N GLY A 54 8.95 -14.88 11.11
CA GLY A 54 9.18 -15.79 12.19
C GLY A 54 9.58 -17.19 11.73
N ASN A 55 10.21 -17.92 12.66
CA ASN A 55 10.60 -19.31 12.46
C ASN A 55 9.48 -20.30 12.89
N LYS A 56 9.81 -21.58 13.01
CA LYS A 56 8.88 -22.67 13.37
C LYS A 56 8.09 -22.47 14.67
N GLY A 57 8.49 -21.55 15.54
CA GLY A 57 7.72 -21.20 16.74
C GLY A 57 6.55 -20.26 16.46
N VAL A 58 6.55 -19.60 15.30
CA VAL A 58 5.55 -18.62 14.88
C VAL A 58 4.57 -19.22 13.87
N THR A 59 5.06 -20.00 12.92
CA THR A 59 4.25 -20.61 11.86
C THR A 59 4.79 -21.99 11.48
N ALA A 60 3.89 -22.87 11.05
CA ALA A 60 4.24 -24.18 10.50
C ALA A 60 4.50 -24.12 8.97
N ALA A 61 4.27 -22.97 8.33
CA ALA A 61 4.52 -22.81 6.90
C ALA A 61 6.03 -22.86 6.61
N GLU A 62 6.40 -23.49 5.51
CA GLU A 62 7.81 -23.59 5.11
C GLU A 62 8.30 -22.24 4.56
N PRO A 63 9.57 -21.85 4.82
CA PRO A 63 10.18 -20.67 4.21
C PRO A 63 10.08 -20.73 2.68
N GLY A 64 9.73 -19.58 2.07
CA GLY A 64 9.53 -19.48 0.62
C GLY A 64 8.17 -19.96 0.12
N SER A 65 7.29 -20.44 1.00
CA SER A 65 5.99 -20.96 0.59
C SER A 65 4.91 -19.89 0.36
N ILE A 66 5.16 -18.65 0.76
CA ILE A 66 4.19 -17.56 0.59
C ILE A 66 4.37 -16.93 -0.78
N ALA A 67 3.26 -16.76 -1.49
CA ALA A 67 3.23 -16.09 -2.79
C ALA A 67 2.05 -15.11 -2.86
N GLY A 68 2.16 -14.10 -3.73
CA GLY A 68 1.08 -13.16 -3.98
C GLY A 68 0.87 -12.09 -2.90
N LEU A 69 1.89 -11.84 -2.08
CA LEU A 69 1.90 -10.65 -1.23
C LEU A 69 1.99 -9.41 -2.14
N LEU A 70 1.15 -8.41 -1.89
CA LEU A 70 1.01 -7.27 -2.80
C LEU A 70 1.31 -5.95 -2.09
N LEU A 71 2.19 -5.16 -2.71
CA LEU A 71 2.47 -3.78 -2.37
C LEU A 71 1.84 -2.87 -3.44
N ALA A 72 0.96 -1.99 -3.01
CA ALA A 72 0.40 -0.95 -3.86
C ALA A 72 1.37 0.22 -3.95
N VAL A 73 1.67 0.67 -5.17
CA VAL A 73 2.55 1.81 -5.44
C VAL A 73 1.88 2.78 -6.40
N ASP A 74 2.16 4.06 -6.26
CA ASP A 74 1.60 5.10 -7.13
C ASP A 74 2.38 5.22 -8.45
N ASP A 75 3.67 4.90 -8.43
CA ASP A 75 4.60 4.91 -9.56
C ASP A 75 5.46 3.64 -9.51
N ILE A 76 5.19 2.71 -10.43
CA ILE A 76 5.86 1.41 -10.44
C ILE A 76 7.30 1.50 -10.95
N ASP A 77 7.63 2.47 -11.82
CA ASP A 77 8.99 2.68 -12.31
C ASP A 77 9.89 3.17 -11.17
N ALA A 78 9.40 4.15 -10.41
CA ALA A 78 10.11 4.67 -9.24
C ALA A 78 10.28 3.58 -8.16
N ALA A 79 9.22 2.84 -7.84
CA ALA A 79 9.28 1.78 -6.83
C ALA A 79 10.21 0.63 -7.23
N ARG A 80 10.18 0.22 -8.51
CA ARG A 80 11.10 -0.79 -9.05
C ARG A 80 12.56 -0.32 -8.98
N SER A 81 12.81 0.91 -9.40
CA SER A 81 14.15 1.51 -9.38
C SER A 81 14.71 1.61 -7.96
N ASP A 82 13.86 1.94 -6.99
CA ASP A 82 14.23 2.01 -5.57
C ASP A 82 14.64 0.63 -5.05
N LEU A 83 13.84 -0.42 -5.29
CA LEU A 83 14.18 -1.80 -4.91
C LEU A 83 15.50 -2.28 -5.53
N ILE A 84 15.73 -2.00 -6.82
CA ILE A 84 16.99 -2.35 -7.51
C ILE A 84 18.17 -1.61 -6.86
N SER A 85 18.00 -0.35 -6.48
CA SER A 85 19.06 0.41 -5.81
C SER A 85 19.46 -0.18 -4.45
N HIS A 86 18.52 -0.90 -3.80
CA HIS A 86 18.77 -1.66 -2.58
C HIS A 86 19.24 -3.10 -2.83
N GLY A 87 19.56 -3.45 -4.08
CA GLY A 87 20.13 -4.75 -4.45
C GLY A 87 19.11 -5.88 -4.58
N VAL A 88 17.82 -5.56 -4.71
CA VAL A 88 16.77 -6.56 -4.94
C VAL A 88 16.70 -6.91 -6.42
N ASP A 89 16.61 -8.20 -6.71
CA ASP A 89 16.32 -8.69 -8.07
C ASP A 89 14.82 -8.56 -8.32
N VAL A 90 14.43 -7.58 -9.15
CA VAL A 90 13.06 -7.25 -9.49
C VAL A 90 12.81 -7.53 -10.97
N SER A 91 11.73 -8.24 -11.28
CA SER A 91 11.36 -8.52 -12.66
C SER A 91 11.23 -7.24 -13.49
N GLU A 92 11.25 -7.37 -14.81
CA GLU A 92 10.73 -6.30 -15.68
C GLU A 92 9.24 -6.06 -15.36
N ILE A 93 8.78 -4.84 -15.66
CA ILE A 93 7.37 -4.49 -15.55
C ILE A 93 6.58 -5.33 -16.55
N PHE A 94 5.42 -5.82 -16.14
CA PHE A 94 4.53 -6.62 -16.98
C PHE A 94 3.06 -6.28 -16.72
N HIS A 95 2.21 -6.70 -17.66
CA HIS A 95 0.76 -6.62 -17.55
C HIS A 95 0.11 -7.94 -18.03
N ASP A 96 -1.18 -8.12 -17.78
CA ASP A 96 -1.92 -9.28 -18.27
C ASP A 96 -2.10 -9.22 -19.80
N ALA A 97 -1.65 -10.24 -20.53
CA ALA A 97 -1.83 -10.37 -21.97
C ALA A 97 -3.31 -10.33 -22.39
N GLY A 98 -4.21 -10.83 -21.52
CA GLY A 98 -5.67 -10.77 -21.72
C GLY A 98 -6.30 -9.42 -21.36
N GLY A 99 -5.52 -8.49 -20.81
CA GLY A 99 -5.98 -7.14 -20.42
C GLY A 99 -6.87 -7.11 -19.18
N SER A 100 -6.86 -8.14 -18.34
CA SER A 100 -7.62 -8.16 -17.09
C SER A 100 -6.92 -7.37 -15.97
N LEU A 101 -7.70 -6.80 -15.06
CA LEU A 101 -7.15 -6.05 -13.91
C LEU A 101 -6.58 -6.97 -12.81
N GLY A 102 -6.71 -8.28 -12.92
CA GLY A 102 -6.21 -9.26 -11.95
C GLY A 102 -4.91 -9.95 -12.36
N GLY A 103 -4.33 -9.59 -13.50
CA GLY A 103 -3.27 -10.32 -14.17
C GLY A 103 -1.96 -10.50 -13.39
N GLY A 104 -1.69 -9.68 -12.37
CA GLY A 104 -0.52 -9.82 -11.53
C GLY A 104 -0.45 -11.12 -10.73
N PHE A 105 -1.59 -11.75 -10.48
CA PHE A 105 -1.71 -13.02 -9.76
C PHE A 105 -1.73 -14.25 -10.67
N ILE A 106 -1.60 -14.07 -11.99
CA ILE A 106 -1.54 -15.18 -12.93
C ILE A 106 -0.21 -15.92 -12.72
N ALA A 107 -0.30 -17.18 -12.38
CA ALA A 107 0.87 -18.04 -12.14
C ALA A 107 1.65 -18.34 -13.43
N ASP A 108 0.94 -18.36 -14.57
CA ASP A 108 1.55 -18.67 -15.86
C ASP A 108 2.33 -17.46 -16.41
N PRO A 109 3.66 -17.54 -16.52
CA PRO A 109 4.47 -16.48 -17.09
C PRO A 109 4.11 -16.14 -18.57
N GLU A 110 3.58 -17.09 -19.34
CA GLU A 110 3.20 -16.86 -20.73
C GLU A 110 1.94 -15.99 -20.88
N ALA A 111 1.14 -15.89 -19.81
CA ALA A 111 0.02 -14.97 -19.77
C ALA A 111 0.43 -13.51 -19.47
N ARG A 112 1.74 -13.27 -19.26
CA ARG A 112 2.28 -11.93 -18.98
C ARG A 112 2.84 -11.31 -20.25
N SER A 113 2.43 -10.08 -20.54
CA SER A 113 3.03 -9.24 -21.58
C SER A 113 4.03 -8.25 -20.96
N PRO A 114 5.19 -8.02 -21.60
CA PRO A 114 6.18 -7.09 -21.08
C PRO A 114 5.71 -5.63 -21.14
N GLY A 115 6.19 -4.83 -20.20
CA GLY A 115 5.90 -3.40 -20.09
C GLY A 115 4.61 -3.09 -19.36
N HIS A 116 4.32 -1.80 -19.26
CA HIS A 116 3.10 -1.29 -18.64
C HIS A 116 1.84 -1.71 -19.40
N ASP A 117 0.70 -1.71 -18.71
CA ASP A 117 -0.60 -1.77 -19.38
C ASP A 117 -0.68 -0.68 -20.46
N PRO A 118 -1.01 -1.03 -21.74
CA PRO A 118 -0.99 -0.07 -22.84
C PRO A 118 -1.88 1.16 -22.63
N GLN A 119 -2.92 1.03 -21.81
CA GLN A 119 -3.83 2.12 -21.45
C GLN A 119 -3.47 2.80 -20.12
N ARG A 120 -2.39 2.37 -19.46
CA ARG A 120 -1.96 2.88 -18.14
C ARG A 120 -3.08 2.86 -17.10
N ARG A 121 -3.94 1.83 -17.15
CA ARG A 121 -5.03 1.67 -16.19
C ARG A 121 -4.48 1.36 -14.81
N SER A 122 -5.11 1.95 -13.81
CA SER A 122 -4.86 1.58 -12.40
C SER A 122 -5.12 0.09 -12.20
N TYR A 123 -4.34 -0.58 -11.36
CA TYR A 123 -4.36 -2.03 -11.08
C TYR A 123 -3.89 -2.94 -12.22
N ALA A 124 -3.30 -2.42 -13.29
CA ALA A 124 -3.00 -3.22 -14.48
C ALA A 124 -1.51 -3.44 -14.78
N SER A 125 -0.61 -2.70 -14.11
CA SER A 125 0.85 -2.87 -14.26
C SER A 125 1.45 -3.46 -13.00
N TYR A 126 2.41 -4.39 -13.17
CA TYR A 126 3.00 -5.19 -12.10
C TYR A 126 4.50 -5.33 -12.27
N ALA A 127 5.20 -5.56 -11.15
CA ALA A 127 6.53 -6.15 -11.10
C ALA A 127 6.61 -7.13 -9.93
N SER A 128 7.53 -8.07 -9.94
CA SER A 128 7.65 -9.08 -8.90
C SER A 128 9.07 -9.19 -8.36
N PHE A 129 9.19 -9.53 -7.10
CA PHE A 129 10.45 -9.87 -6.46
C PHE A 129 10.23 -10.93 -5.38
N SER A 130 11.30 -11.48 -4.86
CA SER A 130 11.25 -12.42 -3.75
C SER A 130 12.13 -11.93 -2.60
N ASP A 131 11.76 -12.30 -1.38
CA ASP A 131 12.62 -12.15 -0.23
C ASP A 131 13.75 -13.22 -0.24
N PRO A 132 14.71 -13.19 0.70
CA PRO A 132 15.83 -14.14 0.71
C PRO A 132 15.46 -15.61 0.91
N ASP A 133 14.24 -15.90 1.37
CA ASP A 133 13.73 -17.27 1.51
C ASP A 133 12.89 -17.72 0.30
N GLY A 134 12.59 -16.80 -0.65
CA GLY A 134 11.78 -17.07 -1.83
C GLY A 134 10.30 -16.73 -1.66
N ASN A 135 9.90 -16.07 -0.56
CA ASN A 135 8.53 -15.58 -0.45
C ASN A 135 8.28 -14.49 -1.49
N GLY A 136 7.23 -14.66 -2.28
CA GLY A 136 6.96 -13.86 -3.47
C GLY A 136 6.12 -12.62 -3.22
N TRP A 137 6.60 -11.49 -3.72
CA TRP A 137 5.98 -10.18 -3.68
C TRP A 137 5.61 -9.67 -5.06
N LEU A 138 4.52 -8.93 -5.12
CA LEU A 138 4.10 -8.16 -6.29
C LEU A 138 4.07 -6.68 -5.95
N LEU A 139 4.64 -5.85 -6.81
CA LEU A 139 4.29 -4.43 -6.91
C LEU A 139 3.09 -4.31 -7.85
N GLN A 140 2.12 -3.48 -7.51
CA GLN A 140 0.99 -3.14 -8.37
C GLN A 140 0.81 -1.64 -8.42
N GLU A 141 0.80 -1.06 -9.62
CA GLU A 141 0.55 0.36 -9.80
C GLU A 141 -0.94 0.67 -9.57
N ILE A 142 -1.22 1.51 -8.58
CA ILE A 142 -2.57 1.92 -8.21
C ILE A 142 -2.65 3.44 -8.14
N THR A 143 -2.93 4.07 -9.27
CA THR A 143 -3.04 5.53 -9.40
C THR A 143 -4.42 6.06 -9.02
N THR A 144 -5.44 5.19 -9.13
CA THR A 144 -6.82 5.50 -8.72
C THR A 144 -7.43 4.28 -8.07
N ARG A 145 -7.97 4.42 -6.87
CA ARG A 145 -8.60 3.32 -6.13
C ARG A 145 -9.93 2.93 -6.74
N LEU A 146 -10.22 1.63 -6.78
CA LEU A 146 -11.56 1.12 -7.12
C LEU A 146 -12.59 1.67 -6.11
N PRO A 147 -13.81 2.03 -6.55
CA PRO A 147 -14.84 2.60 -5.66
C PRO A 147 -15.09 1.79 -4.39
N GLY A 148 -15.11 0.47 -4.46
CA GLY A 148 -15.27 -0.40 -3.29
C GLY A 148 -14.07 -0.45 -2.35
N ARG A 149 -12.94 0.17 -2.72
CA ARG A 149 -11.72 0.30 -1.89
C ARG A 149 -11.60 1.68 -1.24
N ILE A 150 -12.50 2.59 -1.59
CA ILE A 150 -12.59 3.92 -0.99
C ILE A 150 -13.51 3.80 0.22
N ASN A 151 -13.00 4.08 1.40
CA ASN A 151 -13.84 4.16 2.60
C ASN A 151 -14.37 5.60 2.72
N SER A 152 -15.56 5.85 2.20
CA SER A 152 -16.21 7.16 2.25
C SER A 152 -16.46 7.70 3.67
N ASN A 153 -16.32 6.83 4.68
CA ASN A 153 -16.44 7.22 6.10
C ASN A 153 -15.09 7.45 6.79
N ALA A 154 -13.97 7.43 6.04
CA ALA A 154 -12.63 7.64 6.58
C ALA A 154 -11.83 8.55 5.65
N THR A 155 -11.44 9.69 6.15
CA THR A 155 -10.47 10.57 5.50
C THR A 155 -9.06 10.22 5.97
N THR A 156 -8.09 10.18 5.04
CA THR A 156 -6.68 9.94 5.34
C THR A 156 -5.82 11.00 4.67
N PHE A 157 -4.78 11.44 5.36
CA PHE A 157 -3.84 12.43 4.84
C PHE A 157 -2.42 11.88 4.93
N ALA A 158 -1.65 12.05 3.87
CA ALA A 158 -0.29 11.53 3.78
C ALA A 158 0.68 12.27 4.74
N SER A 159 0.36 13.53 5.08
CA SER A 159 1.17 14.35 5.97
C SER A 159 0.35 15.46 6.63
N VAL A 160 0.94 16.12 7.63
CA VAL A 160 0.39 17.35 8.23
C VAL A 160 0.26 18.46 7.17
N GLY A 161 1.18 18.53 6.22
CA GLY A 161 1.13 19.49 5.10
C GLY A 161 -0.05 19.23 4.16
N ASP A 162 -0.34 17.97 3.88
CA ASP A 162 -1.48 17.54 3.07
C ASP A 162 -2.80 17.89 3.78
N LEU A 163 -2.93 17.55 5.05
CA LEU A 163 -4.09 17.96 5.87
C LEU A 163 -4.27 19.48 5.88
N ALA A 164 -3.20 20.26 6.07
CA ALA A 164 -3.27 21.72 6.07
C ALA A 164 -3.70 22.27 4.70
N SER A 165 -3.30 21.63 3.61
CA SER A 165 -3.72 21.99 2.25
C SER A 165 -5.21 21.70 2.02
N ALA A 166 -5.70 20.55 2.46
CA ALA A 166 -7.11 20.19 2.40
C ALA A 166 -7.98 21.17 3.22
N LEU A 167 -7.55 21.51 4.43
CA LEU A 167 -8.22 22.49 5.27
C LEU A 167 -8.31 23.88 4.59
N ARG A 168 -7.26 24.32 3.89
CA ARG A 168 -7.30 25.62 3.15
C ARG A 168 -8.29 25.57 1.99
N ARG A 169 -8.37 24.42 1.26
CA ARG A 169 -9.36 24.28 0.19
C ARG A 169 -10.78 24.28 0.74
N ALA A 170 -11.04 23.53 1.82
CA ALA A 170 -12.34 23.53 2.50
C ALA A 170 -12.71 24.95 2.99
N ALA A 171 -11.78 25.69 3.60
CA ALA A 171 -12.00 27.07 4.06
C ALA A 171 -12.35 28.01 2.92
N ALA A 172 -11.67 27.91 1.78
CA ALA A 172 -11.96 28.75 0.61
C ALA A 172 -13.37 28.46 0.05
N ALA A 173 -13.72 27.17 -0.09
CA ALA A 173 -15.04 26.76 -0.57
C ALA A 173 -16.17 27.15 0.41
N HIS A 174 -15.93 27.03 1.72
CA HIS A 174 -16.87 27.47 2.76
C HIS A 174 -17.11 28.97 2.73
N GLY A 175 -16.09 29.78 2.54
CA GLY A 175 -16.25 31.22 2.39
C GLY A 175 -17.13 31.62 1.18
N GLU A 176 -17.11 30.87 0.07
CA GLU A 176 -18.02 31.07 -1.05
C GLU A 176 -19.45 30.59 -0.71
N HIS A 177 -19.59 29.53 0.07
CA HIS A 177 -20.89 29.07 0.58
C HIS A 177 -21.55 30.13 1.47
N GLU A 178 -20.85 30.72 2.43
CA GLU A 178 -21.35 31.78 3.31
C GLU A 178 -21.74 33.05 2.52
N LYS A 179 -20.94 33.45 1.53
CA LYS A 179 -21.27 34.57 0.65
C LYS A 179 -22.59 34.33 -0.11
N ARG A 180 -22.81 33.11 -0.60
CA ARG A 180 -24.00 32.73 -1.36
C ARG A 180 -25.25 32.67 -0.46
N THR A 181 -25.10 32.12 0.75
CA THR A 181 -26.21 31.98 1.71
C THR A 181 -26.50 33.28 2.48
N GLY A 182 -25.53 34.17 2.53
CA GLY A 182 -25.63 35.44 3.28
C GLY A 182 -25.67 35.27 4.80
N LYS A 183 -25.26 34.10 5.31
CA LYS A 183 -25.27 33.77 6.75
C LYS A 183 -23.96 33.12 7.15
N PRO A 184 -23.39 33.51 8.31
CA PRO A 184 -22.30 32.74 8.92
C PRO A 184 -22.76 31.33 9.28
N ASP A 185 -21.94 30.34 9.04
CA ASP A 185 -22.20 28.97 9.40
C ASP A 185 -21.50 28.62 10.74
N ALA A 186 -22.29 28.38 11.78
CA ALA A 186 -21.77 27.99 13.10
C ALA A 186 -21.25 26.54 13.10
N ASP A 187 -21.71 25.70 12.18
CA ASP A 187 -21.36 24.29 12.08
C ASP A 187 -20.26 24.06 11.03
N TRP A 188 -19.40 25.07 10.77
CA TRP A 188 -18.29 24.99 9.83
C TRP A 188 -17.37 23.75 10.00
N PRO A 189 -17.16 23.16 11.22
CA PRO A 189 -16.35 21.97 11.34
C PRO A 189 -16.96 20.76 10.63
N ASP A 190 -18.28 20.59 10.72
CA ASP A 190 -19.00 19.51 10.05
C ASP A 190 -19.01 19.71 8.53
N TRP A 191 -19.17 20.96 8.08
CA TRP A 191 -19.08 21.31 6.66
C TRP A 191 -17.69 21.03 6.09
N TYR A 192 -16.60 21.38 6.82
CA TYR A 192 -15.23 21.09 6.42
C TYR A 192 -14.97 19.59 6.34
N ALA A 193 -15.44 18.84 7.34
CA ALA A 193 -15.30 17.38 7.35
C ALA A 193 -15.99 16.74 6.15
N ALA A 194 -17.23 17.18 5.86
CA ALA A 194 -17.99 16.72 4.70
C ALA A 194 -17.31 17.08 3.38
N TYR A 195 -16.76 18.30 3.25
CA TYR A 195 -16.01 18.74 2.07
C TYR A 195 -14.79 17.88 1.83
N MET A 196 -13.95 17.68 2.86
CA MET A 196 -12.71 16.89 2.74
C MET A 196 -13.00 15.42 2.46
N ALA A 197 -14.06 14.85 3.05
CA ALA A 197 -14.48 13.49 2.76
C ALA A 197 -14.95 13.33 1.30
N ALA A 198 -15.81 14.24 0.83
CA ALA A 198 -16.29 14.22 -0.56
C ALA A 198 -15.15 14.45 -1.57
N GLU A 199 -14.20 15.35 -1.28
CA GLU A 199 -13.02 15.58 -2.12
C GLU A 199 -12.18 14.31 -2.28
N GLN A 200 -11.98 13.54 -1.20
CA GLN A 200 -11.20 12.30 -1.23
C GLN A 200 -11.94 11.13 -1.88
N SER A 201 -13.26 11.05 -1.73
CA SER A 201 -14.08 9.99 -2.33
C SER A 201 -14.45 10.27 -3.80
N GLY A 202 -14.30 11.52 -4.26
CA GLY A 202 -14.77 11.96 -5.58
C GLY A 202 -16.30 12.16 -5.63
N ASP A 203 -16.94 12.29 -4.47
CA ASP A 203 -18.35 12.59 -4.36
C ASP A 203 -18.64 14.09 -4.67
N PRO A 204 -19.90 14.46 -4.98
CA PRO A 204 -20.26 15.86 -5.13
C PRO A 204 -19.94 16.67 -3.87
N LEU A 205 -19.20 17.77 -4.07
CA LEU A 205 -18.81 18.65 -2.97
C LEU A 205 -20.03 19.33 -2.34
N PRO A 206 -20.02 19.58 -1.02
CA PRO A 206 -21.04 20.36 -0.34
C PRO A 206 -21.18 21.75 -0.98
N SER A 207 -22.40 22.15 -1.20
CA SER A 207 -22.73 23.40 -1.90
C SER A 207 -23.47 24.39 -0.99
#